data_481b3e237b5146ecc54e507a12efeb2a
#
_entry.id   481b3e237b5146ecc54e507a12efeb2a
#
_cell.length_a   1.000
_cell.length_b   1.000
_cell.length_c   1.000
_cell.angle_alpha   90.00
_cell.angle_beta   90.00
_cell.angle_gamma   90.00
#
_symmetry.space_group_name_H-M   'P 1'
#
loop_
_entity.id
_entity.type
_entity.pdbx_description
1 polymer ?
#
loop_
_entity_poly.entity_id
_entity_poly.type
_entity_poly.pdbx_seq_one_letter_code
_entity_poly.pdbx_strand_id
1 'polypeptide(L)'
;MTDLRIGHGYDVHRLTEGRRLVLGGVEIPWDLGLLGHSDADVLTHAVMDALCGAAKLGDIGKLFPDSDPRYAGISSLELLRQVAALLKKGGWAVVNVDATLIAQAPKVGPCRREMEANLAAVLGVETDRVNVKATTEEHLGFTGDSSGMACHAVCLLMRL
;
A
#
# COMPACT_ATOMS: atom_id res chain seq x y z
N MET A 1 -27.77 -11.97 -6.76
CA MET A 1 -26.97 -10.88 -7.39
C MET A 1 -25.67 -10.77 -6.61
N THR A 2 -24.52 -10.86 -7.25
CA THR A 2 -23.23 -10.75 -6.57
C THR A 2 -22.96 -9.29 -6.24
N ASP A 3 -22.75 -8.95 -4.96
CA ASP A 3 -22.37 -7.61 -4.53
C ASP A 3 -20.87 -7.44 -4.67
N LEU A 4 -20.44 -6.69 -5.69
CA LEU A 4 -19.05 -6.36 -5.99
C LEU A 4 -18.77 -4.90 -5.65
N ARG A 5 -17.62 -4.62 -5.09
CA ARG A 5 -17.17 -3.26 -4.75
C ARG A 5 -15.78 -2.99 -5.27
N ILE A 6 -15.63 -1.87 -5.95
CA ILE A 6 -14.34 -1.35 -6.39
C ILE A 6 -13.90 -0.30 -5.39
N GLY A 7 -12.61 -0.32 -5.03
CA GLY A 7 -11.96 0.73 -4.26
C GLY A 7 -10.72 1.24 -4.97
N HIS A 8 -10.43 2.51 -4.79
CA HIS A 8 -9.21 3.15 -5.24
C HIS A 8 -8.53 3.81 -4.04
N GLY A 9 -7.21 3.61 -3.93
CA GLY A 9 -6.36 4.26 -2.95
C GLY A 9 -5.26 5.05 -3.62
N TYR A 10 -4.88 6.15 -3.02
CA TYR A 10 -3.75 6.97 -3.39
C TYR A 10 -2.99 7.39 -2.14
N ASP A 11 -1.67 7.24 -2.16
CA ASP A 11 -0.83 7.74 -1.08
C ASP A 11 0.47 8.32 -1.64
N VAL A 12 1.08 9.22 -0.88
CA VAL A 12 2.31 9.91 -1.23
C VAL A 12 3.14 10.16 0.02
N HIS A 13 4.44 9.91 -0.09
CA HIS A 13 5.41 10.21 0.97
C HIS A 13 6.64 10.90 0.39
N ARG A 14 7.21 11.81 1.18
CA ARG A 14 8.47 12.48 0.86
C ARG A 14 9.64 11.51 1.03
N LEU A 15 10.61 11.57 0.12
CA LEU A 15 11.91 10.93 0.31
C LEU A 15 12.81 11.79 1.19
N THR A 16 13.51 11.16 2.13
CA THR A 16 14.43 11.83 3.07
C THR A 16 15.58 10.92 3.48
N GLU A 17 16.66 11.52 3.93
CA GLU A 17 17.79 10.81 4.53
C GLU A 17 17.42 10.23 5.91
N GLY A 18 18.17 9.21 6.35
CA GLY A 18 18.03 8.62 7.67
C GLY A 18 16.81 7.73 7.88
N ARG A 19 16.09 7.41 6.81
CA ARG A 19 14.94 6.49 6.81
C ARG A 19 15.21 5.29 5.94
N ARG A 20 14.71 4.11 6.37
CA ARG A 20 14.68 2.92 5.52
C ARG A 20 13.61 3.08 4.44
N LEU A 21 13.88 2.54 3.25
CA LEU A 21 12.89 2.47 2.19
C LEU A 21 12.16 1.12 2.28
N VAL A 22 10.90 1.15 2.66
CA VAL A 22 10.04 -0.03 2.76
C VAL A 22 8.88 0.12 1.76
N LEU A 23 8.71 -0.86 0.88
CA LEU A 23 7.65 -0.89 -0.11
C LEU A 23 7.06 -2.31 -0.19
N GLY A 24 5.74 -2.45 -0.02
CA GLY A 24 5.09 -3.76 0.02
C GLY A 24 5.69 -4.69 1.09
N GLY A 25 6.12 -4.13 2.21
CA GLY A 25 6.78 -4.85 3.29
C GLY A 25 8.22 -5.29 3.00
N VAL A 26 8.80 -4.88 1.86
CA VAL A 26 10.18 -5.20 1.47
C VAL A 26 11.07 -4.01 1.76
N GLU A 27 12.14 -4.22 2.54
CA GLU A 27 13.18 -3.21 2.72
C GLU A 27 14.11 -3.19 1.50
N ILE A 28 14.17 -2.05 0.83
CA ILE A 28 14.96 -1.87 -0.38
C ILE A 28 16.22 -1.08 -0.03
N PRO A 29 17.42 -1.60 -0.31
CA PRO A 29 18.67 -0.85 -0.12
C PRO A 29 18.67 0.41 -1.00
N TRP A 30 18.63 1.57 -0.36
CA TRP A 30 18.63 2.87 -1.02
C TRP A 30 19.10 3.96 -0.06
N ASP A 31 19.64 5.06 -0.58
CA ASP A 31 20.19 6.14 0.25
C ASP A 31 19.10 6.95 0.95
N LEU A 32 17.89 6.97 0.39
CA LEU A 32 16.74 7.67 0.93
C LEU A 32 15.63 6.69 1.29
N GLY A 33 14.85 7.04 2.30
CA GLY A 33 13.63 6.34 2.64
C GLY A 33 12.44 7.27 2.72
N LEU A 34 11.24 6.73 2.89
CA LEU A 34 10.02 7.51 2.96
C LEU A 34 9.77 8.04 4.38
N LEU A 35 9.33 9.29 4.46
CA LEU A 35 9.00 9.97 5.70
C LEU A 35 7.54 9.78 6.05
N GLY A 36 7.26 9.30 7.25
CA GLY A 36 5.91 9.13 7.79
C GLY A 36 5.93 8.67 9.23
N HIS A 37 4.74 8.56 9.85
CA HIS A 37 4.58 8.18 11.24
C HIS A 37 4.85 6.67 11.47
N SER A 38 4.38 5.82 10.55
CA SER A 38 4.65 4.37 10.49
C SER A 38 6.00 4.11 9.79
N ASP A 39 6.15 2.96 9.14
CA ASP A 39 7.28 2.68 8.25
C ASP A 39 7.19 3.43 6.90
N ALA A 40 6.10 4.19 6.69
CA ALA A 40 5.82 4.99 5.50
C ALA A 40 5.81 4.18 4.18
N ASP A 41 5.39 2.92 4.23
CA ASP A 41 5.20 2.07 3.05
C ASP A 41 4.04 2.59 2.20
N VAL A 42 4.36 3.47 1.26
CA VAL A 42 3.38 4.16 0.40
C VAL A 42 2.55 3.17 -0.43
N LEU A 43 3.12 2.03 -0.81
CA LEU A 43 2.44 1.01 -1.58
C LEU A 43 1.38 0.30 -0.74
N THR A 44 1.74 -0.16 0.45
CA THR A 44 0.79 -0.81 1.38
C THR A 44 -0.28 0.16 1.86
N HIS A 45 0.04 1.43 2.07
CA HIS A 45 -0.93 2.47 2.43
C HIS A 45 -1.99 2.67 1.33
N ALA A 46 -1.57 2.77 0.06
CA ALA A 46 -2.51 2.89 -1.07
C ALA A 46 -3.43 1.67 -1.18
N VAL A 47 -2.89 0.47 -0.98
CA VAL A 47 -3.68 -0.78 -0.95
C VAL A 47 -4.71 -0.76 0.18
N MET A 48 -4.31 -0.35 1.39
CA MET A 48 -5.24 -0.25 2.52
C MET A 48 -6.37 0.76 2.25
N ASP A 49 -6.05 1.91 1.68
CA ASP A 49 -7.07 2.92 1.35
C ASP A 49 -8.05 2.43 0.29
N ALA A 50 -7.57 1.70 -0.72
CA ALA A 50 -8.44 1.06 -1.71
C ALA A 50 -9.43 0.09 -1.05
N LEU A 51 -8.93 -0.77 -0.16
CA LEU A 51 -9.74 -1.75 0.56
C LEU A 51 -10.75 -1.08 1.51
N CYS A 52 -10.31 -0.06 2.24
CA CYS A 52 -11.18 0.71 3.13
C CYS A 52 -12.31 1.41 2.36
N GLY A 53 -11.98 2.02 1.22
CA GLY A 53 -12.95 2.68 0.36
C GLY A 53 -14.01 1.71 -0.18
N ALA A 54 -13.56 0.56 -0.73
CA ALA A 54 -14.46 -0.48 -1.26
C ALA A 54 -15.43 -1.02 -0.20
N ALA A 55 -14.94 -1.23 1.03
CA ALA A 55 -15.74 -1.75 2.15
C ALA A 55 -16.52 -0.66 2.91
N LYS A 56 -16.44 0.60 2.48
CA LYS A 56 -17.06 1.75 3.16
C LYS A 56 -16.60 1.94 4.62
N LEU A 57 -15.31 1.69 4.88
CA LEU A 57 -14.68 1.89 6.20
C LEU A 57 -14.09 3.30 6.38
N GLY A 58 -14.10 4.12 5.33
CA GLY A 58 -13.44 5.42 5.28
C GLY A 58 -12.02 5.29 4.73
N ASP A 59 -11.06 5.87 5.41
CA ASP A 59 -9.65 5.88 5.04
C ASP A 59 -8.75 5.40 6.20
N ILE A 60 -7.46 5.18 5.91
CA ILE A 60 -6.50 4.72 6.91
C ILE A 60 -6.21 5.78 7.98
N GLY A 61 -6.31 7.06 7.67
CA GLY A 61 -6.12 8.14 8.65
C GLY A 61 -7.18 8.10 9.75
N LYS A 62 -8.40 7.66 9.43
CA LYS A 62 -9.46 7.44 10.40
C LYS A 62 -9.22 6.20 11.26
N LEU A 63 -8.72 5.11 10.66
CA LEU A 63 -8.47 3.85 11.38
C LEU A 63 -7.20 3.91 12.21
N PHE A 64 -6.16 4.58 11.71
CA PHE A 64 -4.80 4.61 12.27
C PHE A 64 -4.29 6.05 12.32
N PRO A 65 -4.85 6.91 13.21
CA PRO A 65 -4.45 8.33 13.24
C PRO A 65 -2.98 8.50 13.61
N ASP A 66 -2.29 9.42 12.92
CA ASP A 66 -0.88 9.76 13.17
C ASP A 66 -0.64 10.32 14.59
N SER A 67 -1.70 10.79 15.24
CA SER A 67 -1.64 11.24 16.64
C SER A 67 -1.55 10.10 17.65
N ASP A 68 -1.80 8.86 17.24
CA ASP A 68 -1.76 7.70 18.13
C ASP A 68 -0.35 7.10 18.20
N PRO A 69 0.32 7.17 19.37
CA PRO A 69 1.68 6.67 19.52
C PRO A 69 1.83 5.16 19.30
N ARG A 70 0.73 4.40 19.32
CA ARG A 70 0.76 2.95 19.05
C ARG A 70 1.19 2.62 17.63
N TYR A 71 1.02 3.57 16.70
CA TYR A 71 1.35 3.38 15.29
C TYR A 71 2.70 3.97 14.89
N ALA A 72 3.43 4.59 15.83
CA ALA A 72 4.76 5.12 15.58
C ALA A 72 5.74 4.01 15.17
N GLY A 73 6.30 4.10 13.96
CA GLY A 73 7.25 3.13 13.43
C GLY A 73 6.70 1.73 13.14
N ILE A 74 5.38 1.54 13.23
CA ILE A 74 4.76 0.23 12.99
C ILE A 74 4.92 -0.20 11.52
N SER A 75 5.04 -1.51 11.31
CA SER A 75 4.98 -2.10 9.96
C SER A 75 3.60 -1.89 9.34
N SER A 76 3.56 -1.37 8.12
CA SER A 76 2.30 -1.20 7.40
C SER A 76 1.64 -2.53 7.03
N LEU A 77 2.39 -3.63 6.94
CA LEU A 77 1.80 -4.97 6.79
C LEU A 77 0.98 -5.37 8.03
N GLU A 78 1.38 -4.92 9.23
CA GLU A 78 0.59 -5.15 10.44
C GLU A 78 -0.71 -4.34 10.43
N LEU A 79 -0.66 -3.10 9.94
CA LEU A 79 -1.87 -2.29 9.72
C LEU A 79 -2.78 -2.93 8.66
N LEU A 80 -2.21 -3.44 7.58
CA LEU A 80 -2.96 -4.17 6.54
C LEU A 80 -3.64 -5.42 7.11
N ARG A 81 -3.00 -6.12 8.04
CA ARG A 81 -3.60 -7.28 8.73
C ARG A 81 -4.85 -6.89 9.50
N GLN A 82 -4.82 -5.73 10.16
CA GLN A 82 -6.00 -5.20 10.86
C GLN A 82 -7.11 -4.83 9.87
N VAL A 83 -6.79 -4.21 8.73
CA VAL A 83 -7.76 -3.93 7.66
C VAL A 83 -8.37 -5.23 7.14
N ALA A 84 -7.55 -6.25 6.84
CA ALA A 84 -8.03 -7.57 6.40
C ALA A 84 -9.00 -8.22 7.40
N ALA A 85 -8.73 -8.09 8.70
CA ALA A 85 -9.64 -8.57 9.74
C ALA A 85 -10.98 -7.81 9.74
N LEU A 86 -10.96 -6.49 9.52
CA LEU A 86 -12.19 -5.69 9.39
C LEU A 86 -13.01 -6.08 8.15
N LEU A 87 -12.36 -6.33 7.02
CA LEU A 87 -13.02 -6.83 5.80
C LEU A 87 -13.73 -8.16 6.07
N LYS A 88 -13.02 -9.11 6.67
CA LYS A 88 -13.58 -10.42 7.02
C LYS A 88 -14.77 -10.29 7.97
N LYS A 89 -14.65 -9.45 9.01
CA LYS A 89 -15.75 -9.18 9.95
C LYS A 89 -16.95 -8.54 9.25
N GLY A 90 -16.71 -7.72 8.21
CA GLY A 90 -17.75 -7.09 7.39
C GLY A 90 -18.34 -8.04 6.32
N GLY A 91 -17.88 -9.30 6.22
CA GLY A 91 -18.35 -10.25 5.22
C GLY A 91 -17.83 -9.96 3.81
N TRP A 92 -16.63 -9.37 3.71
CA TRP A 92 -15.98 -9.08 2.44
C TRP A 92 -14.80 -10.03 2.16
N ALA A 93 -14.68 -10.47 0.92
CA ALA A 93 -13.51 -11.16 0.41
C ALA A 93 -12.81 -10.28 -0.63
N VAL A 94 -11.49 -10.29 -0.61
CA VAL A 94 -10.66 -9.65 -1.64
C VAL A 94 -10.65 -10.55 -2.87
N VAL A 95 -11.06 -10.01 -4.02
CA VAL A 95 -11.00 -10.71 -5.31
C VAL A 95 -9.64 -10.52 -5.96
N ASN A 96 -9.21 -9.26 -6.07
CA ASN A 96 -7.86 -8.91 -6.53
C ASN A 96 -7.46 -7.51 -6.11
N VAL A 97 -6.15 -7.25 -6.21
CA VAL A 97 -5.52 -5.93 -5.99
C VAL A 97 -4.55 -5.65 -7.13
N ASP A 98 -4.56 -4.43 -7.63
CA ASP A 98 -3.58 -3.92 -8.58
C ASP A 98 -3.01 -2.60 -8.07
N ALA A 99 -1.70 -2.56 -7.82
CA ALA A 99 -1.00 -1.39 -7.31
C ALA A 99 0.03 -0.88 -8.32
N THR A 100 0.09 0.44 -8.50
CA THR A 100 1.04 1.12 -9.36
C THR A 100 1.89 2.07 -8.53
N LEU A 101 3.15 1.70 -8.32
CA LEU A 101 4.13 2.57 -7.69
C LEU A 101 4.64 3.59 -8.71
N ILE A 102 4.70 4.85 -8.32
CA ILE A 102 5.23 5.96 -9.11
C ILE A 102 6.49 6.47 -8.43
N ALA A 103 7.63 6.18 -9.03
CA ALA A 103 8.94 6.54 -8.48
C ALA A 103 9.98 6.65 -9.60
N GLN A 104 10.82 7.67 -9.54
CA GLN A 104 11.91 7.82 -10.50
C GLN A 104 13.02 6.79 -10.26
N ALA A 105 13.35 6.55 -8.99
CA ALA A 105 14.34 5.59 -8.51
C ALA A 105 14.02 5.18 -7.05
N PRO A 106 14.52 4.02 -6.57
CA PRO A 106 15.23 2.96 -7.30
C PRO A 106 14.30 2.14 -8.20
N LYS A 107 14.88 1.29 -9.06
CA LYS A 107 14.12 0.29 -9.81
C LYS A 107 13.67 -0.83 -8.87
N VAL A 108 12.37 -1.01 -8.73
CA VAL A 108 11.77 -1.99 -7.79
C VAL A 108 11.41 -3.33 -8.45
N GLY A 109 11.61 -3.46 -9.76
CA GLY A 109 11.30 -4.68 -10.50
C GLY A 109 11.80 -5.98 -9.86
N PRO A 110 13.04 -6.07 -9.38
CA PRO A 110 13.56 -7.26 -8.71
C PRO A 110 12.81 -7.66 -7.44
N CYS A 111 12.24 -6.70 -6.70
CA CYS A 111 11.54 -6.93 -5.43
C CYS A 111 10.03 -7.12 -5.59
N ARG A 112 9.48 -6.92 -6.78
CA ARG A 112 8.04 -6.93 -7.03
C ARG A 112 7.35 -8.20 -6.58
N ARG A 113 7.90 -9.36 -6.90
CA ARG A 113 7.31 -10.66 -6.53
C ARG A 113 7.23 -10.87 -5.01
N GLU A 114 8.22 -10.37 -4.28
CA GLU A 114 8.22 -10.43 -2.82
C GLU A 114 7.16 -9.51 -2.23
N MET A 115 6.99 -8.30 -2.78
CA MET A 115 5.90 -7.39 -2.41
C MET A 115 4.53 -8.03 -2.64
N GLU A 116 4.30 -8.63 -3.81
CA GLU A 116 3.06 -9.34 -4.15
C GLU A 116 2.79 -10.49 -3.16
N ALA A 117 3.81 -11.28 -2.84
CA ALA A 117 3.69 -12.38 -1.89
C ALA A 117 3.36 -11.90 -0.47
N ASN A 118 4.01 -10.82 -0.01
CA ASN A 118 3.74 -10.25 1.31
C ASN A 118 2.29 -9.75 1.44
N LEU A 119 1.82 -9.00 0.45
CA LEU A 119 0.45 -8.47 0.44
C LEU A 119 -0.58 -9.62 0.35
N ALA A 120 -0.36 -10.58 -0.53
CA ALA A 120 -1.24 -11.73 -0.71
C ALA A 120 -1.36 -12.57 0.58
N ALA A 121 -0.24 -12.83 1.24
CA ALA A 121 -0.21 -13.57 2.50
C ALA A 121 -1.03 -12.88 3.60
N VAL A 122 -0.89 -11.55 3.73
CA VAL A 122 -1.65 -10.77 4.73
C VAL A 122 -3.14 -10.73 4.39
N LEU A 123 -3.49 -10.58 3.12
CA LEU A 123 -4.88 -10.53 2.65
C LEU A 123 -5.56 -11.91 2.62
N GLY A 124 -4.78 -12.99 2.73
CA GLY A 124 -5.31 -14.36 2.67
C GLY A 124 -5.81 -14.77 1.29
N VAL A 125 -5.12 -14.29 0.24
CA VAL A 125 -5.42 -14.62 -1.16
C VAL A 125 -4.20 -15.26 -1.84
N GLU A 126 -4.43 -15.92 -2.97
CA GLU A 126 -3.34 -16.43 -3.81
C GLU A 126 -2.54 -15.26 -4.42
N THR A 127 -1.25 -15.48 -4.66
CA THR A 127 -0.34 -14.42 -5.15
C THR A 127 -0.77 -13.88 -6.54
N ASP A 128 -1.41 -14.69 -7.38
CA ASP A 128 -1.93 -14.28 -8.68
C ASP A 128 -3.09 -13.27 -8.60
N ARG A 129 -3.62 -13.04 -7.38
CA ARG A 129 -4.64 -12.02 -7.11
C ARG A 129 -4.07 -10.66 -6.76
N VAL A 130 -2.76 -10.54 -6.61
CA VAL A 130 -2.09 -9.30 -6.27
C VAL A 130 -1.05 -8.98 -7.34
N ASN A 131 -1.20 -7.82 -7.98
CA ASN A 131 -0.24 -7.32 -8.94
C ASN A 131 0.40 -6.04 -8.42
N VAL A 132 1.72 -5.95 -8.54
CA VAL A 132 2.50 -4.74 -8.29
C VAL A 132 3.25 -4.38 -9.57
N LYS A 133 3.10 -3.16 -10.03
CA LYS A 133 3.86 -2.60 -11.15
C LYS A 133 4.37 -1.22 -10.78
N ALA A 134 5.35 -0.74 -11.51
CA ALA A 134 5.94 0.57 -11.28
C ALA A 134 6.08 1.35 -12.59
N THR A 135 6.02 2.66 -12.47
CA THR A 135 6.26 3.60 -13.56
C THR A 135 7.03 4.81 -13.05
N THR A 136 7.66 5.55 -13.97
CA THR A 136 8.16 6.89 -13.70
C THR A 136 7.19 7.92 -14.27
N GLU A 137 7.36 9.17 -13.87
CA GLU A 137 6.71 10.31 -14.53
C GLU A 137 7.70 11.08 -15.43
N GLU A 138 8.68 10.37 -15.99
CA GLU A 138 9.62 10.92 -16.98
C GLU A 138 10.31 12.21 -16.52
N HIS A 139 10.78 12.23 -15.25
CA HIS A 139 11.40 13.38 -14.59
C HIS A 139 10.45 14.57 -14.36
N LEU A 140 9.15 14.39 -14.47
CA LEU A 140 8.15 15.43 -14.21
C LEU A 140 7.62 15.34 -12.76
N GLY A 141 7.42 16.52 -12.16
CA GLY A 141 6.82 16.64 -10.84
C GLY A 141 7.67 16.09 -9.70
N PHE A 142 7.07 15.94 -8.54
CA PHE A 142 7.76 15.55 -7.30
C PHE A 142 8.24 14.08 -7.30
N THR A 143 7.61 13.21 -8.07
CA THR A 143 8.10 11.85 -8.25
C THR A 143 9.25 11.83 -9.26
N GLY A 144 9.18 12.67 -10.27
CA GLY A 144 10.17 12.76 -11.33
C GLY A 144 11.48 13.42 -10.89
N ASP A 145 11.45 14.32 -9.91
CA ASP A 145 12.65 14.94 -9.32
C ASP A 145 13.17 14.19 -8.09
N SER A 146 12.56 13.04 -7.76
CA SER A 146 12.90 12.22 -6.58
C SER A 146 12.67 12.90 -5.23
N SER A 147 11.77 13.88 -5.15
CA SER A 147 11.34 14.48 -3.88
C SER A 147 10.44 13.54 -3.07
N GLY A 148 9.75 12.62 -3.75
CA GLY A 148 8.84 11.69 -3.12
C GLY A 148 8.48 10.51 -4.01
N MET A 149 7.67 9.62 -3.48
CA MET A 149 7.03 8.51 -4.20
C MET A 149 5.52 8.58 -4.00
N ALA A 150 4.78 8.15 -4.99
CA ALA A 150 3.33 7.99 -4.92
C ALA A 150 2.94 6.56 -5.30
N CYS A 151 1.76 6.14 -4.85
CA CYS A 151 1.18 4.87 -5.27
C CYS A 151 -0.31 5.03 -5.47
N HIS A 152 -0.82 4.47 -6.56
CA HIS A 152 -2.22 4.19 -6.78
C HIS A 152 -2.49 2.70 -6.59
N ALA A 153 -3.60 2.37 -5.95
CA ALA A 153 -4.06 0.99 -5.87
C ALA A 153 -5.55 0.92 -6.22
N VAL A 154 -5.93 -0.16 -6.87
CA VAL A 154 -7.32 -0.52 -7.14
C VAL A 154 -7.56 -1.90 -6.58
N CYS A 155 -8.71 -2.12 -5.97
CA CYS A 155 -9.13 -3.44 -5.52
C CYS A 155 -10.55 -3.76 -5.94
N LEU A 156 -10.83 -5.04 -6.04
CA LEU A 156 -12.19 -5.58 -6.16
C LEU A 156 -12.49 -6.42 -4.92
N LEU A 157 -13.58 -6.12 -4.26
CA LEU A 157 -14.15 -6.93 -3.17
C LEU A 157 -15.42 -7.61 -3.63
N MET A 158 -15.70 -8.74 -3.02
CA MET A 158 -16.94 -9.50 -3.20
C MET A 158 -17.57 -9.77 -1.83
N ARG A 159 -18.87 -9.65 -1.75
CA ARG A 159 -19.65 -10.04 -0.56
C ARG A 159 -19.67 -11.56 -0.43
N LEU A 160 -19.34 -12.07 0.75
CA LEU A 160 -19.44 -13.49 1.10
C LEU A 160 -20.87 -13.90 1.46
#